data_cf6f42eddde75021e5f2e59da76566e2
#
_entry.id   cf6f42eddde75021e5f2e59da76566e2
#
_cell.length_a   1.000
_cell.length_b   1.000
_cell.length_c   1.000
_cell.angle_alpha   90.00
_cell.angle_beta   90.00
_cell.angle_gamma   90.00
#
_symmetry.space_group_name_H-M   'P 1'
#
loop_
_entity.id
_entity.type
_entity.pdbx_description
1 polymer ?
#
loop_
_entity_poly.entity_id
_entity_poly.type
_entity_poly.pdbx_seq_one_letter_code
_entity_poly.pdbx_strand_id
1 'polypeptide(L)'
;MVYFGLGALGIQFSSYAAMLAALSFNNAGYLAETFRGGLKTIPPQQFSAARSLGISSFGAYVYVIFPQLFQVVFLPYVNQLNWALLNSSLGMIIGLRELTGATQAAQSESFRTFEFFIVAAAMYYLMAKTIEGGARLAFWRLFKR
;
A
#
# COMPACT_ATOMS: atom_id res chain seq x y z
N MET A 1 13.80 4.40 -13.03
CA MET A 1 13.52 5.51 -13.97
C MET A 1 13.53 6.86 -13.26
N VAL A 2 12.73 7.11 -12.20
CA VAL A 2 12.67 8.41 -11.51
C VAL A 2 14.06 8.87 -11.01
N TYR A 3 14.80 8.04 -10.29
CA TYR A 3 16.10 8.38 -9.72
C TYR A 3 17.15 8.73 -10.79
N PHE A 4 17.33 7.85 -11.78
CA PHE A 4 18.34 8.06 -12.83
C PHE A 4 17.88 9.06 -13.90
N GLY A 5 16.58 9.09 -14.26
CA GLY A 5 16.06 9.96 -15.29
C GLY A 5 16.04 11.44 -14.88
N LEU A 6 15.64 11.74 -13.63
CA LEU A 6 15.68 13.12 -13.11
C LEU A 6 17.09 13.59 -12.79
N GLY A 7 17.99 12.67 -12.39
CA GLY A 7 19.40 12.97 -12.22
C GLY A 7 20.06 13.46 -13.52
N ALA A 8 19.69 12.89 -14.66
CA ALA A 8 20.15 13.32 -15.97
C ALA A 8 19.67 14.74 -16.36
N LEU A 9 18.58 15.22 -15.76
CA LEU A 9 18.04 16.57 -15.92
C LEU A 9 18.59 17.57 -14.90
N GLY A 10 19.59 17.16 -14.09
CA GLY A 10 20.22 18.00 -13.06
C GLY A 10 19.43 18.09 -11.75
N ILE A 11 18.32 17.36 -11.62
CA ILE A 11 17.49 17.31 -10.40
C ILE A 11 17.95 16.14 -9.56
N GLN A 12 18.73 16.41 -8.49
CA GLN A 12 19.23 15.37 -7.60
C GLN A 12 18.24 15.10 -6.45
N PHE A 13 17.65 13.92 -6.44
CA PHE A 13 16.91 13.41 -5.29
C PHE A 13 17.78 12.47 -4.46
N SER A 14 17.62 12.52 -3.13
CA SER A 14 18.16 11.44 -2.30
C SER A 14 17.49 10.11 -2.66
N SER A 15 18.22 8.98 -2.50
CA SER A 15 17.64 7.65 -2.77
C SER A 15 16.34 7.42 -2.01
N TYR A 16 16.25 7.92 -0.78
CA TYR A 16 15.04 7.85 0.04
C TYR A 16 13.87 8.63 -0.58
N ALA A 17 14.08 9.90 -0.97
CA ALA A 17 13.04 10.72 -1.56
C ALA A 17 12.56 10.17 -2.91
N ALA A 18 13.49 9.68 -3.73
CA ALA A 18 13.17 9.07 -5.01
C ALA A 18 12.33 7.78 -4.85
N MET A 19 12.70 6.93 -3.88
CA MET A 19 11.96 5.70 -3.58
C MET A 19 10.57 6.00 -3.03
N LEU A 20 10.48 6.93 -2.08
CA LEU A 20 9.20 7.37 -1.51
C LEU A 20 8.27 7.94 -2.60
N ALA A 21 8.77 8.82 -3.45
CA ALA A 21 7.99 9.39 -4.56
C ALA A 21 7.52 8.30 -5.54
N ALA A 22 8.41 7.39 -5.93
CA ALA A 22 8.08 6.31 -6.86
C ALA A 22 7.01 5.36 -6.31
N LEU A 23 7.16 4.91 -5.05
CA LEU A 23 6.18 4.06 -4.38
C LEU A 23 4.85 4.79 -4.17
N SER A 24 4.88 6.05 -3.75
CA SER A 24 3.65 6.83 -3.52
C SER A 24 2.88 7.04 -4.81
N PHE A 25 3.55 7.41 -5.89
CA PHE A 25 2.91 7.61 -7.19
C PHE A 25 2.32 6.33 -7.75
N ASN A 26 3.07 5.22 -7.67
CA ASN A 26 2.58 3.92 -8.11
C ASN A 26 1.37 3.46 -7.28
N ASN A 27 1.46 3.55 -5.95
CA ASN A 27 0.36 3.18 -5.05
C ASN A 27 -0.88 4.06 -5.25
N ALA A 28 -0.72 5.36 -5.52
CA ALA A 28 -1.84 6.25 -5.77
C ALA A 28 -2.69 5.79 -6.97
N GLY A 29 -2.06 5.35 -8.07
CA GLY A 29 -2.75 4.79 -9.22
C GLY A 29 -3.55 3.53 -8.89
N TYR A 30 -2.93 2.57 -8.21
CA TYR A 30 -3.61 1.34 -7.79
C TYR A 30 -4.75 1.59 -6.81
N LEU A 31 -4.56 2.50 -5.86
CA LEU A 31 -5.61 2.86 -4.90
C LEU A 31 -6.78 3.55 -5.60
N ALA A 32 -6.52 4.45 -6.54
CA ALA A 32 -7.57 5.09 -7.32
C ALA A 32 -8.46 4.06 -8.04
N GLU A 33 -7.86 3.05 -8.69
CA GLU A 33 -8.59 1.97 -9.34
C GLU A 33 -9.31 1.05 -8.32
N THR A 34 -8.71 0.80 -7.16
CA THR A 34 -9.34 0.03 -6.08
C THR A 34 -10.61 0.74 -5.58
N PHE A 35 -10.54 2.05 -5.34
CA PHE A 35 -11.71 2.83 -4.92
C PHE A 35 -12.76 2.91 -6.04
N ARG A 36 -12.33 3.11 -7.28
CA ARG A 36 -13.23 3.11 -8.44
C ARG A 36 -13.94 1.76 -8.60
N GLY A 37 -13.21 0.65 -8.47
CA GLY A 37 -13.77 -0.70 -8.49
C GLY A 37 -14.75 -0.92 -7.36
N GLY A 38 -14.39 -0.53 -6.13
CA GLY A 38 -15.26 -0.62 -4.97
C GLY A 38 -16.55 0.16 -5.12
N LEU A 39 -16.50 1.37 -5.67
CA LEU A 39 -17.71 2.16 -5.94
C LEU A 39 -18.66 1.46 -6.92
N LYS A 40 -18.14 0.78 -7.93
CA LYS A 40 -18.96 0.05 -8.91
C LYS A 40 -19.68 -1.16 -8.33
N THR A 41 -19.25 -1.69 -7.19
CA THR A 41 -19.93 -2.82 -6.53
C THR A 41 -21.14 -2.40 -5.73
N ILE A 42 -21.28 -1.10 -5.42
CA ILE A 42 -22.41 -0.57 -4.67
C ILE A 42 -23.57 -0.30 -5.63
N PRO A 43 -24.75 -0.93 -5.42
CA PRO A 43 -25.89 -0.73 -6.30
C PRO A 43 -26.33 0.74 -6.35
N PRO A 44 -26.54 1.33 -7.55
CA PRO A 44 -26.94 2.72 -7.68
C PRO A 44 -28.31 3.02 -7.04
N GLN A 45 -29.16 2.00 -6.87
CA GLN A 45 -30.45 2.08 -6.19
C GLN A 45 -30.33 2.55 -4.74
N GLN A 46 -29.21 2.28 -4.07
CA GLN A 46 -28.96 2.74 -2.70
C GLN A 46 -28.88 4.27 -2.61
N PHE A 47 -28.22 4.89 -3.59
CA PHE A 47 -28.20 6.36 -3.67
C PHE A 47 -29.62 6.91 -3.90
N SER A 48 -30.36 6.34 -4.86
CA SER A 48 -31.74 6.77 -5.17
C SER A 48 -32.68 6.57 -3.98
N ALA A 49 -32.56 5.45 -3.25
CA ALA A 49 -33.38 5.20 -2.05
C ALA A 49 -33.08 6.22 -0.94
N ALA A 50 -31.79 6.53 -0.69
CA ALA A 50 -31.43 7.57 0.27
C ALA A 50 -32.03 8.94 -0.11
N ARG A 51 -32.02 9.29 -1.41
CA ARG A 51 -32.61 10.52 -1.92
C ARG A 51 -34.13 10.56 -1.75
N SER A 52 -34.80 9.42 -1.95
CA SER A 52 -36.26 9.31 -1.75
C SER A 52 -36.67 9.50 -0.29
N LEU A 53 -35.78 9.21 0.66
CA LEU A 53 -35.96 9.47 2.09
C LEU A 53 -35.60 10.92 2.50
N GLY A 54 -35.37 11.82 1.54
CA GLY A 54 -35.03 13.22 1.80
C GLY A 54 -33.58 13.49 2.20
N ILE A 55 -32.72 12.48 2.18
CA ILE A 55 -31.30 12.67 2.50
C ILE A 55 -30.65 13.47 1.37
N SER A 56 -29.86 14.48 1.70
CA SER A 56 -29.10 15.27 0.71
C SER A 56 -28.13 14.38 -0.06
N SER A 57 -27.69 14.79 -1.27
CA SER A 57 -26.72 14.04 -2.05
C SER A 57 -25.41 13.81 -1.28
N PHE A 58 -24.91 14.84 -0.59
CA PHE A 58 -23.74 14.72 0.27
C PHE A 58 -23.95 13.72 1.42
N GLY A 59 -25.12 13.81 2.08
CA GLY A 59 -25.50 12.87 3.15
C GLY A 59 -25.61 11.43 2.66
N ALA A 60 -26.15 11.21 1.45
CA ALA A 60 -26.22 9.88 0.85
C ALA A 60 -24.82 9.27 0.64
N TYR A 61 -23.84 10.07 0.16
CA TYR A 61 -22.47 9.59 0.06
C TYR A 61 -21.84 9.29 1.43
N VAL A 62 -21.96 10.22 2.39
CA VAL A 62 -21.28 10.11 3.70
C VAL A 62 -21.86 8.98 4.55
N TYR A 63 -23.20 8.86 4.60
CA TYR A 63 -23.86 7.93 5.53
C TYR A 63 -24.23 6.58 4.92
N VAL A 64 -24.33 6.47 3.58
CA VAL A 64 -24.77 5.24 2.92
C VAL A 64 -23.66 4.64 2.07
N ILE A 65 -23.05 5.42 1.18
CA ILE A 65 -22.10 4.89 0.18
C ILE A 65 -20.71 4.67 0.78
N PHE A 66 -20.12 5.68 1.45
CA PHE A 66 -18.76 5.56 1.97
C PHE A 66 -18.59 4.45 3.01
N PRO A 67 -19.48 4.21 3.98
CA PRO A 67 -19.31 3.12 4.92
C PRO A 67 -19.24 1.75 4.22
N GLN A 68 -20.05 1.54 3.19
CA GLN A 68 -20.04 0.32 2.39
C GLN A 68 -18.77 0.23 1.52
N LEU A 69 -18.38 1.35 0.89
CA LEU A 69 -17.16 1.44 0.11
C LEU A 69 -15.94 1.03 0.94
N PHE A 70 -15.81 1.58 2.16
CA PHE A 70 -14.67 1.23 3.02
C PHE A 70 -14.62 -0.26 3.36
N GLN A 71 -15.77 -0.92 3.57
CA GLN A 71 -15.79 -2.37 3.79
C GLN A 71 -15.27 -3.15 2.59
N VAL A 72 -15.65 -2.74 1.38
CA VAL A 72 -15.24 -3.41 0.13
C VAL A 72 -13.75 -3.20 -0.17
N VAL A 73 -13.26 -1.98 -0.01
CA VAL A 73 -11.87 -1.63 -0.38
C VAL A 73 -10.85 -1.94 0.70
N PHE A 74 -11.26 -2.26 1.92
CA PHE A 74 -10.36 -2.43 3.05
C PHE A 74 -9.32 -3.54 2.82
N LEU A 75 -9.74 -4.74 2.43
CA LEU A 75 -8.82 -5.86 2.16
C LEU A 75 -7.91 -5.61 0.95
N PRO A 76 -8.41 -5.13 -0.21
CA PRO A 76 -7.55 -4.67 -1.30
C PRO A 76 -6.51 -3.62 -0.87
N TYR A 77 -6.90 -2.68 -0.01
CA TYR A 77 -5.97 -1.68 0.54
C TYR A 77 -4.85 -2.33 1.37
N VAL A 78 -5.18 -3.30 2.23
CA VAL A 78 -4.18 -4.05 3.02
C VAL A 78 -3.22 -4.82 2.11
N ASN A 79 -3.73 -5.45 1.04
CA ASN A 79 -2.89 -6.12 0.05
C ASN A 79 -1.93 -5.12 -0.62
N GLN A 80 -2.38 -3.90 -0.90
CA GLN A 80 -1.53 -2.86 -1.48
C GLN A 80 -0.44 -2.38 -0.50
N LEU A 81 -0.71 -2.34 0.81
CA LEU A 81 0.31 -2.07 1.83
C LEU A 81 1.38 -3.16 1.85
N ASN A 82 1.00 -4.43 1.80
CA ASN A 82 1.95 -5.54 1.72
C ASN A 82 2.77 -5.48 0.43
N TRP A 83 2.13 -5.14 -0.70
CA TRP A 83 2.82 -4.94 -1.96
C TRP A 83 3.87 -3.81 -1.85
N ALA A 84 3.50 -2.67 -1.25
CA ALA A 84 4.42 -1.56 -1.04
C ALA A 84 5.61 -1.94 -0.13
N LEU A 85 5.35 -2.69 0.95
CA LEU A 85 6.38 -3.23 1.84
C LEU A 85 7.39 -4.09 1.06
N LEU A 86 6.93 -5.06 0.28
CA LEU A 86 7.80 -5.95 -0.48
C LEU A 86 8.57 -5.20 -1.58
N ASN A 87 7.93 -4.26 -2.26
CA ASN A 87 8.57 -3.46 -3.31
C ASN A 87 9.53 -2.40 -2.76
N SER A 88 9.50 -2.09 -1.46
CA SER A 88 10.54 -1.25 -0.85
C SER A 88 11.93 -1.84 -0.99
N SER A 89 12.05 -3.16 -1.13
CA SER A 89 13.32 -3.87 -1.40
C SER A 89 14.03 -3.43 -2.68
N LEU A 90 13.30 -2.91 -3.67
CA LEU A 90 13.87 -2.33 -4.89
C LEU A 90 14.71 -1.07 -4.62
N GLY A 91 14.55 -0.45 -3.46
CA GLY A 91 15.37 0.67 -3.01
C GLY A 91 16.86 0.36 -2.95
N MET A 92 17.22 -0.91 -2.73
CA MET A 92 18.60 -1.39 -2.77
C MET A 92 19.30 -1.01 -4.09
N ILE A 93 18.60 -1.07 -5.23
CA ILE A 93 19.16 -0.79 -6.58
C ILE A 93 19.66 0.66 -6.69
N ILE A 94 19.05 1.58 -5.95
CA ILE A 94 19.44 3.00 -5.90
C ILE A 94 20.25 3.35 -4.66
N GLY A 95 20.83 2.34 -4.00
CA GLY A 95 21.70 2.51 -2.84
C GLY A 95 20.98 2.83 -1.53
N LEU A 96 19.68 2.61 -1.45
CA LEU A 96 18.92 2.77 -0.20
C LEU A 96 19.25 1.62 0.77
N ARG A 97 19.65 1.94 1.98
CA ARG A 97 19.90 0.97 3.05
C ARG A 97 18.60 0.61 3.79
N GLU A 98 17.65 0.02 3.06
CA GLU A 98 16.50 -0.67 3.65
C GLU A 98 16.90 -2.12 4.01
N LEU A 99 15.95 -2.97 4.40
CA LEU A 99 16.24 -4.32 4.87
C LEU A 99 17.06 -5.14 3.85
N THR A 100 16.71 -5.12 2.57
CA THR A 100 17.45 -5.86 1.53
C THR A 100 18.81 -5.25 1.27
N GLY A 101 18.93 -3.92 1.23
CA GLY A 101 20.21 -3.22 1.08
C GLY A 101 21.15 -3.46 2.27
N ALA A 102 20.62 -3.49 3.49
CA ALA A 102 21.37 -3.86 4.68
C ALA A 102 21.82 -5.34 4.65
N THR A 103 20.93 -6.23 4.20
CA THR A 103 21.22 -7.65 4.01
C THR A 103 22.34 -7.85 3.01
N GLN A 104 22.31 -7.13 1.88
CA GLN A 104 23.35 -7.20 0.85
C GLN A 104 24.71 -6.71 1.39
N ALA A 105 24.73 -5.62 2.15
CA ALA A 105 25.97 -5.14 2.75
C ALA A 105 26.57 -6.18 3.70
N ALA A 106 25.76 -6.73 4.60
CA ALA A 106 26.21 -7.74 5.58
C ALA A 106 26.70 -9.04 4.91
N GLN A 107 26.01 -9.52 3.86
CA GLN A 107 26.46 -10.70 3.14
C GLN A 107 27.75 -10.46 2.38
N SER A 108 27.99 -9.24 1.86
CA SER A 108 29.22 -8.92 1.14
C SER A 108 30.46 -8.95 2.05
N GLU A 109 30.30 -8.65 3.33
CA GLU A 109 31.37 -8.71 4.33
C GLU A 109 31.61 -10.13 4.85
N SER A 110 30.54 -10.94 4.98
CA SER A 110 30.61 -12.25 5.63
C SER A 110 30.67 -13.43 4.65
N PHE A 111 30.38 -13.22 3.36
CA PHE A 111 30.22 -14.24 2.32
C PHE A 111 29.15 -15.31 2.61
N ARG A 112 28.21 -15.02 3.52
CA ARG A 112 27.11 -15.91 3.92
C ARG A 112 25.80 -15.49 3.28
N THR A 113 25.70 -15.64 1.97
CA THR A 113 24.57 -15.13 1.19
C THR A 113 23.25 -15.78 1.60
N PHE A 114 23.20 -17.11 1.71
CA PHE A 114 21.92 -17.82 1.98
C PHE A 114 21.37 -17.50 3.35
N GLU A 115 22.20 -17.47 4.38
CA GLU A 115 21.81 -17.21 5.76
C GLU A 115 21.18 -15.81 5.90
N PHE A 116 21.84 -14.80 5.35
CA PHE A 116 21.34 -13.43 5.44
C PHE A 116 20.05 -13.22 4.65
N PHE A 117 19.94 -13.79 3.43
CA PHE A 117 18.70 -13.64 2.66
C PHE A 117 17.54 -14.46 3.21
N ILE A 118 17.79 -15.62 3.83
CA ILE A 118 16.74 -16.36 4.56
C ILE A 118 16.22 -15.54 5.75
N VAL A 119 17.11 -14.89 6.51
CA VAL A 119 16.71 -14.02 7.63
C VAL A 119 15.90 -12.83 7.11
N ALA A 120 16.36 -12.17 6.05
CA ALA A 120 15.62 -11.05 5.44
C ALA A 120 14.22 -11.48 4.96
N ALA A 121 14.11 -12.64 4.30
CA ALA A 121 12.83 -13.19 3.86
C ALA A 121 11.90 -13.47 5.05
N ALA A 122 12.43 -14.06 6.14
CA ALA A 122 11.68 -14.28 7.36
C ALA A 122 11.19 -12.95 7.98
N MET A 123 12.02 -11.91 8.00
CA MET A 123 11.65 -10.59 8.50
C MET A 123 10.54 -9.95 7.64
N TYR A 124 10.65 -9.98 6.30
CA TYR A 124 9.58 -9.50 5.41
C TYR A 124 8.28 -10.27 5.63
N TYR A 125 8.36 -11.60 5.76
CA TYR A 125 7.20 -12.43 6.03
C TYR A 125 6.52 -12.05 7.36
N LEU A 126 7.29 -11.88 8.42
CA LEU A 126 6.76 -11.47 9.73
C LEU A 126 6.13 -10.07 9.66
N MET A 127 6.77 -9.11 9.00
CA MET A 127 6.19 -7.78 8.81
C MET A 127 4.88 -7.84 8.02
N ALA A 128 4.82 -8.60 6.94
CA ALA A 128 3.59 -8.78 6.16
C ALA A 128 2.47 -9.42 7.01
N LYS A 129 2.81 -10.45 7.82
CA LYS A 129 1.85 -11.11 8.71
C LYS A 129 1.36 -10.20 9.84
N THR A 130 2.19 -9.31 10.36
CA THR A 130 1.76 -8.32 11.36
C THR A 130 0.80 -7.29 10.74
N ILE A 131 1.05 -6.83 9.53
CA ILE A 131 0.13 -5.96 8.79
C ILE A 131 -1.22 -6.66 8.56
N GLU A 132 -1.21 -7.89 8.03
CA GLU A 132 -2.44 -8.66 7.80
C GLU A 132 -3.22 -8.90 9.10
N GLY A 133 -2.54 -9.34 10.16
CA GLY A 133 -3.16 -9.63 11.47
C GLY A 133 -3.77 -8.38 12.09
N GLY A 134 -3.04 -7.27 12.10
CA GLY A 134 -3.53 -5.98 12.58
C GLY A 134 -4.72 -5.48 11.77
N ALA A 135 -4.66 -5.60 10.46
CA ALA A 135 -5.74 -5.21 9.57
C ALA A 135 -7.01 -6.07 9.77
N ARG A 136 -6.87 -7.38 9.91
CA ARG A 136 -8.01 -8.27 10.21
C ARG A 136 -8.68 -7.93 11.54
N LEU A 137 -7.88 -7.64 12.57
CA LEU A 137 -8.40 -7.23 13.87
C LEU A 137 -9.13 -5.88 13.79
N ALA A 138 -8.56 -4.92 13.07
CA ALA A 138 -9.17 -3.62 12.83
C ALA A 138 -10.50 -3.77 12.05
N PHE A 139 -10.50 -4.56 10.99
CA PHE A 139 -11.70 -4.84 10.20
C PHE A 139 -12.81 -5.45 11.05
N TRP A 140 -12.47 -6.44 11.87
CA TRP A 140 -13.44 -7.08 12.74
C TRP A 140 -14.03 -6.12 13.77
N ARG A 141 -13.21 -5.24 14.37
CA ARG A 141 -13.68 -4.24 15.33
C ARG A 141 -14.54 -3.14 14.70
N LEU A 142 -14.21 -2.73 13.47
CA LEU A 142 -14.89 -1.61 12.81
C LEU A 142 -16.18 -2.02 12.11
N PHE A 143 -16.25 -3.23 11.53
CA PHE A 143 -17.30 -3.62 10.61
C PHE A 143 -18.15 -4.81 11.05
N LYS A 144 -17.78 -5.53 12.12
CA LYS A 144 -18.56 -6.66 12.67
C LYS A 144 -19.24 -6.33 14.01
N ARG A 145 -19.63 -5.07 14.19
CA ARG A 145 -20.60 -4.75 15.26
C ARG A 145 -22.02 -4.87 14.79
#